data_8346557c9926958339fd18fc7f47af12
#
_entry.id   8346557c9926958339fd18fc7f47af12
#
_cell.length_a   1.000
_cell.length_b   1.000
_cell.length_c   1.000
_cell.angle_alpha   90.00
_cell.angle_beta   90.00
_cell.angle_gamma   90.00
#
_symmetry.space_group_name_H-M   'P 1'
#
loop_
_entity.id
_entity.type
_entity.pdbx_description
1 polymer ?
#
loop_
_entity_poly.entity_id
_entity_poly.type
_entity_poly.pdbx_seq_one_letter_code
_entity_poly.pdbx_strand_id
1 'polypeptide(L)'
;MVSSQSNQLIYFVITNEVDQNNACKIANLLLREKLVPCVTFKNIDSRFWWGGEIIQSKEVQLVIKCKEDNIDRVCKKISECHSYEVPEIIYFPVSANKDYHHWVTSF
;
A
#
# COMPACT_ATOMS: atom_id res chain seq x y z
N MET A 1 -23.21 7.93 14.32
CA MET A 1 -22.18 8.28 15.32
C MET A 1 -20.85 7.74 14.91
N VAL A 2 -19.92 8.63 14.78
CA VAL A 2 -18.57 8.26 14.33
C VAL A 2 -17.81 7.47 15.41
N SER A 3 -18.06 7.76 16.67
CA SER A 3 -17.35 7.12 17.79
C SER A 3 -17.54 5.61 17.84
N SER A 4 -18.71 5.10 17.40
CA SER A 4 -18.94 3.67 17.39
C SER A 4 -18.10 2.94 16.34
N GLN A 5 -17.51 3.69 15.40
CA GLN A 5 -16.69 3.14 14.34
C GLN A 5 -15.19 3.25 14.64
N SER A 6 -14.80 3.81 15.79
CA SER A 6 -13.41 4.02 16.14
C SER A 6 -12.60 2.72 16.21
N ASN A 7 -13.28 1.58 16.44
CA ASN A 7 -12.65 0.26 16.49
C ASN A 7 -12.64 -0.44 15.14
N GLN A 8 -13.15 0.21 14.10
CA GLN A 8 -13.26 -0.36 12.74
C GLN A 8 -12.16 0.20 11.85
N LEU A 9 -10.93 0.13 12.34
CA LEU A 9 -9.78 0.64 11.60
C LEU A 9 -9.16 -0.44 10.74
N ILE A 10 -8.86 -0.07 9.52
CA ILE A 10 -7.99 -0.83 8.63
C ILE A 10 -6.80 0.07 8.31
N TYR A 11 -5.79 -0.47 7.66
CA TYR A 11 -4.62 0.31 7.26
C TYR A 11 -4.54 0.45 5.76
N PHE A 12 -4.18 1.66 5.33
CA PHE A 12 -3.72 1.91 3.97
C PHE A 12 -2.20 1.88 3.98
N VAL A 13 -1.62 1.15 3.04
CA VAL A 13 -0.19 1.18 2.79
C VAL A 13 0.01 1.69 1.38
N ILE A 14 0.78 2.76 1.24
CA ILE A 14 1.01 3.42 -0.04
C ILE A 14 2.46 3.24 -0.43
N THR A 15 2.69 2.80 -1.66
CA THR A 15 4.02 2.74 -2.25
C THR A 15 3.90 3.07 -3.74
N ASN A 16 4.98 3.57 -4.33
CA ASN A 16 5.03 3.93 -5.74
C ASN A 16 6.06 3.06 -6.44
N GLU A 17 5.68 2.54 -7.60
CA GLU A 17 6.59 1.74 -8.42
C GLU A 17 6.88 2.41 -9.76
N VAL A 18 7.96 1.95 -10.40
CA VAL A 18 8.44 2.55 -11.63
C VAL A 18 7.48 2.32 -12.81
N ASP A 19 6.77 1.20 -12.82
CA ASP A 19 5.84 0.85 -13.89
C ASP A 19 4.80 -0.15 -13.41
N GLN A 20 3.84 -0.44 -14.28
CA GLN A 20 2.73 -1.34 -13.99
C GLN A 20 3.20 -2.77 -13.72
N ASN A 21 4.20 -3.24 -14.45
CA ASN A 21 4.70 -4.61 -14.26
C ASN A 21 5.26 -4.82 -12.85
N ASN A 22 6.06 -3.87 -12.38
CA ASN A 22 6.64 -3.96 -11.03
C ASN A 22 5.57 -3.76 -9.96
N ALA A 23 4.61 -2.87 -10.21
CA ALA A 23 3.49 -2.70 -9.29
C ALA A 23 2.67 -3.99 -9.17
N CYS A 24 2.39 -4.66 -10.29
CA CYS A 24 1.65 -5.92 -10.29
C CYS A 24 2.41 -7.04 -9.57
N LYS A 25 3.74 -7.07 -9.65
CA LYS A 25 4.53 -8.06 -8.92
C LYS A 25 4.33 -7.94 -7.42
N ILE A 26 4.38 -6.72 -6.91
CA ILE A 26 4.14 -6.47 -5.48
C ILE A 26 2.73 -6.88 -5.10
N ALA A 27 1.74 -6.40 -5.85
CA ALA A 27 0.33 -6.70 -5.57
C ALA A 27 0.05 -8.20 -5.57
N ASN A 28 0.53 -8.90 -6.59
CA ASN A 28 0.29 -10.34 -6.73
C ASN A 28 0.94 -11.14 -5.61
N LEU A 29 2.14 -10.74 -5.18
CA LEU A 29 2.81 -11.39 -4.06
C LEU A 29 1.99 -11.25 -2.78
N LEU A 30 1.56 -10.03 -2.46
CA LEU A 30 0.79 -9.76 -1.24
C LEU A 30 -0.57 -10.47 -1.24
N LEU A 31 -1.24 -10.48 -2.40
CA LEU A 31 -2.54 -11.14 -2.54
C LEU A 31 -2.42 -12.65 -2.43
N ARG A 32 -1.42 -13.25 -3.09
CA ARG A 32 -1.21 -14.69 -3.05
C ARG A 32 -0.89 -15.21 -1.66
N GLU A 33 -0.16 -14.43 -0.88
CA GLU A 33 0.16 -14.79 0.49
C GLU A 33 -0.96 -14.43 1.47
N LYS A 34 -2.06 -13.89 0.97
CA LYS A 34 -3.22 -13.48 1.76
C LYS A 34 -2.88 -12.51 2.88
N LEU A 35 -1.84 -11.72 2.67
CA LEU A 35 -1.48 -10.64 3.61
C LEU A 35 -2.40 -9.44 3.47
N VAL A 36 -2.98 -9.28 2.29
CA VAL A 36 -3.89 -8.17 1.98
C VAL A 36 -5.03 -8.67 1.10
N PRO A 37 -6.24 -8.13 1.27
CA PRO A 37 -7.38 -8.51 0.42
C PRO A 37 -7.51 -7.69 -0.84
N CYS A 38 -6.90 -6.49 -0.89
CA CYS A 38 -7.16 -5.54 -1.98
C CYS A 38 -5.98 -4.62 -2.20
N VAL A 39 -5.64 -4.44 -3.48
CA VAL A 39 -4.65 -3.46 -3.93
C VAL A 39 -5.25 -2.68 -5.09
N THR A 40 -5.20 -1.36 -5.02
CA THR A 40 -5.62 -0.51 -6.13
C THR A 40 -4.42 0.21 -6.71
N PHE A 41 -4.50 0.54 -8.00
CA PHE A 41 -3.42 1.18 -8.74
C PHE A 41 -3.87 2.53 -9.27
N LYS A 42 -2.92 3.46 -9.35
CA LYS A 42 -3.17 4.78 -9.89
C LYS A 42 -1.92 5.26 -10.62
N ASN A 43 -2.09 5.74 -11.85
CA ASN A 43 -0.99 6.37 -12.57
C ASN A 43 -0.80 7.78 -12.01
N ILE A 44 0.45 8.11 -11.66
CA ILE A 44 0.78 9.41 -11.09
C ILE A 44 2.00 10.01 -11.77
N ASP A 45 2.13 11.32 -11.66
CA ASP A 45 3.33 12.04 -12.06
C ASP A 45 3.97 12.56 -10.77
N SER A 46 5.27 12.29 -10.62
CA SER A 46 6.01 12.65 -9.41
C SER A 46 7.19 13.55 -9.73
N ARG A 47 7.52 14.44 -8.81
CA ARG A 47 8.73 15.24 -8.85
C ARG A 47 9.40 15.14 -7.50
N PHE A 48 10.69 14.79 -7.50
CA PHE A 48 11.41 14.56 -6.26
C PHE A 48 12.89 14.80 -6.43
N TRP A 49 13.56 15.00 -5.32
CA TRP A 49 15.01 15.15 -5.29
C TRP A 49 15.69 13.79 -5.28
N TRP A 50 16.64 13.59 -6.17
CA TRP A 50 17.48 12.40 -6.20
C TRP A 50 18.83 12.74 -6.83
N GLY A 51 19.92 12.38 -6.16
CA GLY A 51 21.26 12.65 -6.70
C GLY A 51 21.57 14.14 -6.88
N GLY A 52 20.96 15.00 -6.07
CA GLY A 52 21.19 16.43 -6.15
C GLY A 52 20.38 17.13 -7.25
N GLU A 53 19.45 16.43 -7.90
CA GLU A 53 18.65 16.95 -8.99
C GLU A 53 17.16 16.74 -8.74
N ILE A 54 16.32 17.56 -9.37
CA ILE A 54 14.88 17.35 -9.39
C ILE A 54 14.56 16.39 -10.54
N ILE A 55 14.01 15.24 -10.19
CA ILE A 55 13.61 14.22 -11.14
C ILE A 55 12.11 14.32 -11.37
N GLN A 56 11.71 14.18 -12.63
CA GLN A 56 10.31 14.13 -13.03
C GLN A 56 10.04 12.73 -13.57
N SER A 57 9.08 12.03 -13.01
CA SER A 57 8.86 10.62 -13.34
C SER A 57 7.39 10.26 -13.33
N LYS A 58 7.00 9.41 -14.27
CA LYS A 58 5.70 8.75 -14.24
C LYS A 58 5.85 7.48 -13.42
N GLU A 59 4.92 7.30 -12.50
CA GLU A 59 4.94 6.16 -11.58
C GLU A 59 3.58 5.55 -11.47
N VAL A 60 3.52 4.35 -10.86
CA VAL A 60 2.27 3.69 -10.53
C VAL A 60 2.19 3.62 -9.00
N GLN A 61 1.17 4.26 -8.46
CA GLN A 61 0.92 4.21 -7.02
C GLN A 61 0.06 3.01 -6.69
N LEU A 62 0.49 2.27 -5.66
CA LEU A 62 -0.31 1.20 -5.09
C LEU A 62 -0.91 1.71 -3.79
N VAL A 63 -2.22 1.51 -3.64
CA VAL A 63 -2.91 1.72 -2.37
C VAL A 63 -3.36 0.34 -1.90
N ILE A 64 -2.74 -0.12 -0.83
CA ILE A 64 -2.88 -1.47 -0.31
C ILE A 64 -3.72 -1.39 0.96
N LYS A 65 -4.74 -2.23 1.09
CA LYS A 65 -5.58 -2.27 2.29
C LYS A 65 -5.27 -3.53 3.05
N CYS A 66 -5.06 -3.41 4.36
CA CYS A 66 -4.81 -4.57 5.20
C CYS A 66 -5.20 -4.31 6.64
N LYS A 67 -5.23 -5.36 7.44
CA LYS A 67 -5.44 -5.22 8.88
C LYS A 67 -4.12 -4.89 9.58
N GLU A 68 -4.24 -4.32 10.76
CA GLU A 68 -3.08 -3.89 11.56
C GLU A 68 -2.08 -5.03 11.79
N ASP A 69 -2.57 -6.22 12.08
CA ASP A 69 -1.72 -7.37 12.38
C ASP A 69 -0.76 -7.72 11.23
N ASN A 70 -1.09 -7.33 10.02
CA ASN A 70 -0.28 -7.66 8.84
C ASN A 70 0.67 -6.55 8.40
N ILE A 71 0.62 -5.36 9.03
CA ILE A 71 1.39 -4.20 8.59
C ILE A 71 2.88 -4.49 8.47
N ASP A 72 3.48 -5.07 9.50
CA ASP A 72 4.93 -5.31 9.49
C ASP A 72 5.33 -6.24 8.36
N ARG A 73 4.55 -7.31 8.16
CA ARG A 73 4.83 -8.28 7.09
C ARG A 73 4.63 -7.68 5.71
N VAL A 74 3.59 -6.84 5.56
CA VAL A 74 3.31 -6.15 4.29
C VAL A 74 4.47 -5.22 3.95
N CYS A 75 4.88 -4.38 4.89
CA CYS A 75 5.99 -3.44 4.67
C CYS A 75 7.29 -4.15 4.35
N LYS A 76 7.57 -5.26 5.03
CA LYS A 76 8.76 -6.06 4.78
C LYS A 76 8.75 -6.64 3.36
N LYS A 77 7.62 -7.22 2.95
CA LYS A 77 7.50 -7.79 1.60
C LYS A 77 7.67 -6.73 0.52
N ILE A 78 7.06 -5.56 0.71
CA ILE A 78 7.22 -4.45 -0.23
C ILE A 78 8.69 -4.06 -0.34
N SER A 79 9.37 -3.90 0.79
CA SER A 79 10.76 -3.51 0.82
C SER A 79 11.67 -4.53 0.12
N GLU A 80 11.37 -5.82 0.27
CA GLU A 80 12.15 -6.90 -0.32
C GLU A 80 12.03 -7.00 -1.83
N CYS A 81 10.88 -6.62 -2.39
CA CYS A 81 10.63 -6.79 -3.82
C CYS A 81 10.48 -5.48 -4.61
N HIS A 82 10.65 -4.34 -3.94
CA HIS A 82 10.55 -3.05 -4.60
C HIS A 82 11.74 -2.82 -5.54
N SER A 83 11.49 -2.17 -6.67
CA SER A 83 12.54 -1.89 -7.65
C SER A 83 13.42 -0.70 -7.26
N TYR A 84 12.95 0.16 -6.35
CA TYR A 84 13.72 1.32 -5.91
C TYR A 84 14.67 0.98 -4.76
N GLU A 85 15.82 1.68 -4.75
CA GLU A 85 16.78 1.57 -3.66
C GLU A 85 16.18 2.11 -2.35
N VAL A 86 15.48 3.23 -2.42
CA VAL A 86 14.80 3.83 -1.27
C VAL A 86 13.32 3.96 -1.60
N PRO A 87 12.52 2.92 -1.33
CA PRO A 87 11.09 2.97 -1.65
C PRO A 87 10.32 3.85 -0.68
N GLU A 88 9.28 4.51 -1.19
CA GLU A 88 8.27 5.15 -0.35
C GLU A 88 7.37 4.05 0.19
N ILE A 89 7.27 3.94 1.51
CA ILE A 89 6.32 3.03 2.17
C ILE A 89 5.67 3.82 3.28
N ILE A 90 4.45 4.27 3.04
CA ILE A 90 3.68 5.07 3.99
C ILE A 90 2.49 4.25 4.43
N TYR A 91 2.16 4.27 5.71
CA TYR A 91 0.97 3.57 6.19
C TYR A 91 0.29 4.37 7.30
N PHE A 92 -1.02 4.25 7.35
CA PHE A 92 -1.84 4.97 8.33
C PHE A 92 -3.17 4.28 8.49
N PRO A 93 -3.79 4.41 9.68
CA PRO A 93 -5.10 3.83 9.91
C PRO A 93 -6.19 4.69 9.31
N VAL A 94 -7.26 4.04 8.84
CA VAL A 94 -8.47 4.69 8.36
C VAL A 94 -9.69 3.96 8.89
N SER A 95 -10.77 4.70 9.12
CA SER A 95 -12.05 4.09 9.51
C SER A 95 -12.73 3.53 8.26
N ALA A 96 -13.38 2.39 8.42
CA ALA A 96 -14.16 1.76 7.36
C ALA A 96 -15.53 1.40 7.90
N ASN A 97 -16.50 1.21 7.00
CA ASN A 97 -17.79 0.71 7.42
C ASN A 97 -17.67 -0.72 7.95
N LYS A 98 -18.67 -1.17 8.66
CA LYS A 98 -18.62 -2.45 9.38
C LYS A 98 -18.34 -3.64 8.43
N ASP A 99 -19.04 -3.72 7.33
CA ASP A 99 -18.93 -4.86 6.43
C ASP A 99 -17.57 -4.90 5.73
N TYR A 100 -17.10 -3.75 5.28
CA TYR A 100 -15.78 -3.68 4.63
C TYR A 100 -14.65 -3.98 5.62
N HIS A 101 -14.75 -3.43 6.83
CA HIS A 101 -13.80 -3.73 7.90
C HIS A 101 -13.73 -5.23 8.17
N HIS A 102 -14.90 -5.86 8.30
CA HIS A 102 -14.98 -7.30 8.55
C HIS A 102 -14.28 -8.08 7.43
N TRP A 103 -14.53 -7.69 6.19
CA TRP A 103 -13.91 -8.36 5.04
C TRP A 103 -12.39 -8.21 5.05
N VAL A 104 -11.88 -6.98 5.23
CA VAL A 104 -10.44 -6.72 5.24
C VAL A 104 -9.76 -7.48 6.37
N THR A 105 -10.35 -7.49 7.54
CA THR A 105 -9.73 -8.12 8.73
C THR A 105 -9.86 -9.63 8.74
N SER A 106 -10.60 -10.21 7.80
CA SER A 106 -10.69 -11.67 7.67
C SER A 106 -9.48 -12.30 6.95
N PHE A 107 -8.55 -11.47 6.52
CA PHE A 107 -7.35 -11.96 5.82
C PHE A 107 -6.13 -12.02 6.72
#